data_70933b40e6a3d6641441f4e871242030
#
_entry.id   70933b40e6a3d6641441f4e871242030
#
_cell.length_a   1.000
_cell.length_b   1.000
_cell.length_c   1.000
_cell.angle_alpha   90.00
_cell.angle_beta   90.00
_cell.angle_gamma   90.00
#
_symmetry.space_group_name_H-M   'P 1'
#
loop_
_entity.id
_entity.type
_entity.pdbx_description
1 polymer ?
#
loop_
_entity_poly.entity_id
_entity_poly.type
_entity_poly.pdbx_seq_one_letter_code
_entity_poly.pdbx_strand_id
1 'polypeptide(L)'
;MLATIRSLGVKGIGGYAVSVEVFVSNGLVNFDIVGLPDAAVKEARERVRAAIKSNGFKFPVSRVTVNLAPADTKKGGTVYDLPILLGILAATRAIRQPQPTCAFFGELSLDGTLRPVSGALPMAVAAARDGIKELFVPADNAQEAAYAEGVTVYPVENVSELVAHLRGEFLIKPAEAPKLDPDAVRYPDFADVKGQENVKRAMEIAAAGGHNILMVGPPGAGKSMMSKRLPGILPDMTREEMLKSTEIYSVAGLTGKHNPIISARPFRSPHHTVSSTAISGGGTIPKPGEISLAHNGVLFLDELPEFRKDVLEVLRQPLEDGEVTVSRVAGTETFPANFMLVCAMNPCKCGWYGHPSGRCRCSANEVRAYHSRISGPLLDRIDIIVEAPALEYEELKTRTPSEKSADIKRRVDAARLIQRKRYEGTGILSNAGMGTKALNTYCALTPECEELMHSAFDRMGLTARSYDRILRVARTIADLEGEAEIGPMHIAEAIQYRTYDFRESI
;
A
#
# COMPACT_ATOMS: atom_id res chain seq x y z
N MET A 1 -45.43 -3.40 -5.26
CA MET A 1 -44.96 -2.46 -4.22
C MET A 1 -43.47 -2.18 -4.42
N LEU A 2 -43.03 -0.94 -4.19
CA LEU A 2 -41.64 -0.52 -4.35
C LEU A 2 -41.01 -0.25 -2.99
N ALA A 3 -39.76 -0.70 -2.80
CA ALA A 3 -38.91 -0.34 -1.66
C ALA A 3 -37.53 0.02 -2.15
N THR A 4 -36.85 0.95 -1.46
CA THR A 4 -35.51 1.40 -1.82
C THR A 4 -34.61 1.28 -0.58
N ILE A 5 -33.51 0.58 -0.71
CA ILE A 5 -32.50 0.39 0.32
C ILE A 5 -31.18 1.01 -0.13
N ARG A 6 -30.55 1.78 0.71
CA ARG A 6 -29.21 2.31 0.44
C ARG A 6 -28.15 1.25 0.68
N SER A 7 -27.20 1.16 -0.23
CA SER A 7 -26.02 0.29 -0.18
C SER A 7 -24.82 1.01 -0.75
N LEU A 8 -23.68 0.32 -0.76
CA LEU A 8 -22.43 0.83 -1.24
C LEU A 8 -21.72 -0.23 -2.08
N GLY A 9 -20.85 0.21 -2.98
CA GLY A 9 -19.96 -0.64 -3.77
C GLY A 9 -18.57 -0.08 -3.79
N VAL A 10 -17.61 -0.82 -4.35
CA VAL A 10 -16.21 -0.43 -4.49
C VAL A 10 -15.86 -0.31 -5.96
N LYS A 11 -15.12 0.75 -6.31
CA LYS A 11 -14.50 0.96 -7.61
C LYS A 11 -13.07 1.47 -7.41
N GLY A 12 -12.08 0.76 -7.95
CA GLY A 12 -10.67 1.01 -7.62
C GLY A 12 -10.44 0.84 -6.12
N ILE A 13 -9.99 1.90 -5.43
CA ILE A 13 -9.87 1.94 -3.96
C ILE A 13 -10.97 2.78 -3.29
N GLY A 14 -11.88 3.35 -4.05
CA GLY A 14 -12.94 4.22 -3.53
C GLY A 14 -14.28 3.51 -3.40
N GLY A 15 -15.07 3.92 -2.40
CA GLY A 15 -16.46 3.52 -2.27
C GLY A 15 -17.39 4.45 -3.06
N TYR A 16 -18.55 3.93 -3.48
CA TYR A 16 -19.61 4.69 -4.12
C TYR A 16 -21.00 4.22 -3.66
N ALA A 17 -21.97 5.11 -3.68
CA ALA A 17 -23.35 4.80 -3.27
C ALA A 17 -24.07 3.95 -4.32
N VAL A 18 -24.85 2.99 -3.84
CA VAL A 18 -25.73 2.15 -4.65
C VAL A 18 -27.13 2.20 -4.06
N SER A 19 -28.13 2.47 -4.91
CA SER A 19 -29.54 2.36 -4.53
C SER A 19 -30.08 1.01 -4.99
N VAL A 20 -30.55 0.21 -4.05
CA VAL A 20 -31.17 -1.09 -4.32
C VAL A 20 -32.68 -0.91 -4.30
N GLU A 21 -33.28 -0.87 -5.50
CA GLU A 21 -34.71 -0.68 -5.68
C GLU A 21 -35.38 -2.04 -5.95
N VAL A 22 -36.29 -2.42 -5.08
CA VAL A 22 -37.01 -3.71 -5.17
C VAL A 22 -38.47 -3.47 -5.48
N PHE A 23 -38.91 -3.99 -6.64
CA PHE A 23 -40.28 -3.92 -7.08
C PHE A 23 -40.93 -5.30 -7.09
N VAL A 24 -42.00 -5.44 -6.30
CA VAL A 24 -42.82 -6.67 -6.25
C VAL A 24 -44.16 -6.41 -6.94
N SER A 25 -44.42 -7.13 -8.02
CA SER A 25 -45.64 -6.99 -8.85
C SER A 25 -46.34 -8.33 -9.05
N ASN A 26 -47.64 -8.29 -9.34
CA ASN A 26 -48.37 -9.48 -9.70
C ASN A 26 -47.85 -10.05 -11.04
N GLY A 27 -47.84 -11.36 -11.18
CA GLY A 27 -47.40 -12.05 -12.39
C GLY A 27 -46.78 -13.40 -12.12
N LEU A 28 -46.24 -14.02 -13.15
CA LEU A 28 -45.50 -15.27 -13.01
C LEU A 28 -44.30 -15.10 -12.06
N VAL A 29 -44.12 -16.08 -11.19
CA VAL A 29 -43.03 -16.07 -10.19
C VAL A 29 -41.68 -16.00 -10.93
N ASN A 30 -41.02 -14.87 -10.77
CA ASN A 30 -39.69 -14.62 -11.32
C ASN A 30 -38.88 -13.73 -10.37
N PHE A 31 -37.56 -13.85 -10.40
CA PHE A 31 -36.65 -13.02 -9.64
C PHE A 31 -35.49 -12.52 -10.51
N ASP A 32 -35.59 -11.28 -10.95
CA ASP A 32 -34.63 -10.64 -11.82
C ASP A 32 -33.82 -9.58 -11.11
N ILE A 33 -32.52 -9.51 -11.40
CA ILE A 33 -31.61 -8.45 -10.94
C ILE A 33 -31.06 -7.73 -12.16
N VAL A 34 -31.27 -6.41 -12.24
CA VAL A 34 -30.84 -5.52 -13.32
C VAL A 34 -29.92 -4.42 -12.78
N GLY A 35 -29.30 -3.61 -13.65
CA GLY A 35 -28.35 -2.56 -13.26
C GLY A 35 -26.90 -3.00 -13.39
N LEU A 36 -26.56 -3.72 -14.47
CA LEU A 36 -25.22 -4.26 -14.79
C LEU A 36 -24.63 -5.18 -13.69
N PRO A 37 -25.39 -6.18 -13.18
CA PRO A 37 -24.87 -7.13 -12.22
C PRO A 37 -23.84 -8.08 -12.86
N ASP A 38 -22.76 -8.42 -12.14
CA ASP A 38 -21.88 -9.52 -12.52
C ASP A 38 -22.50 -10.91 -12.20
N ALA A 39 -21.74 -11.98 -12.41
CA ALA A 39 -22.21 -13.35 -12.12
C ALA A 39 -22.52 -13.54 -10.63
N ALA A 40 -21.65 -13.03 -9.74
CA ALA A 40 -21.81 -13.18 -8.28
C ALA A 40 -23.07 -12.48 -7.76
N VAL A 41 -23.37 -11.28 -8.29
CA VAL A 41 -24.62 -10.56 -7.99
C VAL A 41 -25.85 -11.30 -8.53
N LYS A 42 -25.74 -11.95 -9.68
CA LYS A 42 -26.88 -12.75 -10.21
C LYS A 42 -27.15 -13.99 -9.36
N GLU A 43 -26.11 -14.61 -8.78
CA GLU A 43 -26.22 -15.74 -7.85
C GLU A 43 -26.85 -15.36 -6.50
N ALA A 44 -26.85 -14.07 -6.13
CA ALA A 44 -27.51 -13.56 -4.92
C ALA A 44 -28.97 -14.00 -4.82
N ARG A 45 -29.65 -14.24 -5.97
CA ARG A 45 -31.06 -14.71 -5.98
C ARG A 45 -31.29 -15.95 -5.13
N GLU A 46 -30.40 -16.94 -5.24
CA GLU A 46 -30.56 -18.20 -4.51
C GLU A 46 -30.19 -18.02 -3.02
N ARG A 47 -29.11 -17.26 -2.71
CA ARG A 47 -28.71 -16.98 -1.32
C ARG A 47 -29.80 -16.18 -0.60
N VAL A 48 -30.29 -15.13 -1.19
CA VAL A 48 -31.35 -14.27 -0.62
C VAL A 48 -32.65 -15.06 -0.42
N ARG A 49 -33.06 -15.88 -1.40
CA ARG A 49 -34.27 -16.72 -1.28
C ARG A 49 -34.17 -17.71 -0.13
N ALA A 50 -33.00 -18.38 0.00
CA ALA A 50 -32.74 -19.31 1.08
C ALA A 50 -32.74 -18.61 2.44
N ALA A 51 -31.99 -17.51 2.58
CA ALA A 51 -31.88 -16.75 3.82
C ALA A 51 -33.23 -16.20 4.29
N ILE A 52 -34.10 -15.70 3.38
CA ILE A 52 -35.48 -15.26 3.73
C ILE A 52 -36.25 -16.41 4.36
N LYS A 53 -36.23 -17.60 3.73
CA LYS A 53 -36.97 -18.77 4.23
C LYS A 53 -36.39 -19.30 5.54
N SER A 54 -35.08 -19.42 5.66
CA SER A 54 -34.41 -19.91 6.88
C SER A 54 -34.65 -19.06 8.11
N ASN A 55 -34.91 -17.75 7.91
CA ASN A 55 -35.23 -16.82 9.00
C ASN A 55 -36.74 -16.66 9.23
N GLY A 56 -37.58 -17.58 8.74
CA GLY A 56 -39.03 -17.64 8.99
C GLY A 56 -39.88 -16.65 8.20
N PHE A 57 -39.29 -15.93 7.22
CA PHE A 57 -40.04 -15.04 6.33
C PHE A 57 -40.55 -15.77 5.10
N LYS A 58 -41.66 -15.26 4.54
CA LYS A 58 -42.22 -15.79 3.28
C LYS A 58 -41.62 -15.05 2.10
N PHE A 59 -40.99 -15.80 1.19
CA PHE A 59 -40.60 -15.26 -0.10
C PHE A 59 -41.85 -15.02 -0.97
N PRO A 60 -42.00 -13.84 -1.62
CA PRO A 60 -43.21 -13.53 -2.39
C PRO A 60 -43.41 -14.48 -3.59
N VAL A 61 -44.64 -15.02 -3.73
CA VAL A 61 -45.05 -15.84 -4.86
C VAL A 61 -45.57 -14.89 -5.96
N SER A 62 -44.66 -14.09 -6.50
CA SER A 62 -44.95 -13.03 -7.48
C SER A 62 -43.67 -12.64 -8.21
N ARG A 63 -43.76 -11.69 -9.14
CA ARG A 63 -42.57 -11.20 -9.86
C ARG A 63 -41.81 -10.21 -8.99
N VAL A 64 -40.53 -10.51 -8.72
CA VAL A 64 -39.57 -9.65 -8.01
C VAL A 64 -38.58 -9.11 -9.02
N THR A 65 -38.46 -7.81 -9.12
CA THR A 65 -37.43 -7.13 -9.92
C THR A 65 -36.59 -6.26 -9.02
N VAL A 66 -35.27 -6.46 -9.01
CA VAL A 66 -34.29 -5.65 -8.28
C VAL A 66 -33.48 -4.84 -9.26
N ASN A 67 -33.45 -3.53 -9.08
CA ASN A 67 -32.60 -2.63 -9.83
C ASN A 67 -31.48 -2.08 -8.96
N LEU A 68 -30.23 -2.20 -9.41
CA LEU A 68 -29.04 -1.66 -8.74
C LEU A 68 -28.61 -0.38 -9.44
N ALA A 69 -29.02 0.78 -8.92
CA ALA A 69 -28.66 2.09 -9.48
C ALA A 69 -27.37 2.65 -8.85
N PRO A 70 -26.54 3.40 -9.62
CA PRO A 70 -26.72 3.82 -11.01
C PRO A 70 -26.39 2.72 -12.03
N ALA A 71 -27.01 2.75 -13.20
CA ALA A 71 -26.87 1.69 -14.22
C ALA A 71 -25.61 1.85 -15.12
N ASP A 72 -24.82 2.91 -14.94
CA ASP A 72 -23.57 3.19 -15.67
C ASP A 72 -22.35 2.49 -15.09
N THR A 73 -22.44 2.03 -13.85
CA THR A 73 -21.35 1.37 -13.12
C THR A 73 -21.66 -0.12 -12.97
N LYS A 74 -20.70 -0.98 -13.32
CA LYS A 74 -20.81 -2.43 -13.13
C LYS A 74 -20.78 -2.78 -11.63
N LYS A 75 -21.77 -3.54 -11.17
CA LYS A 75 -21.87 -4.03 -9.79
C LYS A 75 -21.27 -5.42 -9.71
N GLY A 76 -20.31 -5.61 -8.81
CA GLY A 76 -19.62 -6.88 -8.63
C GLY A 76 -19.60 -7.33 -7.19
N GLY A 77 -19.42 -8.64 -7.01
CA GLY A 77 -19.28 -9.27 -5.69
C GLY A 77 -20.59 -9.58 -4.99
N THR A 78 -20.49 -9.94 -3.73
CA THR A 78 -21.60 -10.45 -2.91
C THR A 78 -22.16 -9.41 -1.93
N VAL A 79 -21.64 -8.18 -1.97
CA VAL A 79 -21.96 -7.10 -1.02
C VAL A 79 -23.43 -6.69 -0.99
N TYR A 80 -24.18 -6.98 -2.08
CA TYR A 80 -25.58 -6.56 -2.25
C TYR A 80 -26.59 -7.57 -1.74
N ASP A 81 -26.19 -8.74 -1.25
CA ASP A 81 -27.11 -9.79 -0.79
C ASP A 81 -28.03 -9.27 0.33
N LEU A 82 -27.43 -8.65 1.37
CA LEU A 82 -28.19 -8.10 2.49
C LEU A 82 -29.16 -6.99 2.08
N PRO A 83 -28.76 -5.93 1.35
CA PRO A 83 -29.72 -4.89 0.95
C PRO A 83 -30.80 -5.38 -0.01
N ILE A 84 -30.54 -6.39 -0.85
CA ILE A 84 -31.57 -7.03 -1.68
C ILE A 84 -32.59 -7.75 -0.79
N LEU A 85 -32.14 -8.52 0.21
CA LEU A 85 -33.02 -9.19 1.17
C LEU A 85 -33.91 -8.17 1.90
N LEU A 86 -33.33 -7.12 2.46
CA LEU A 86 -34.07 -6.07 3.17
C LEU A 86 -35.07 -5.37 2.26
N GLY A 87 -34.70 -5.11 1.01
CA GLY A 87 -35.60 -4.53 0.02
C GLY A 87 -36.81 -5.41 -0.27
N ILE A 88 -36.66 -6.74 -0.36
CA ILE A 88 -37.76 -7.69 -0.52
C ILE A 88 -38.66 -7.70 0.73
N LEU A 89 -38.08 -7.75 1.93
CA LEU A 89 -38.84 -7.71 3.19
C LEU A 89 -39.62 -6.40 3.35
N ALA A 90 -39.02 -5.27 2.99
CA ALA A 90 -39.70 -3.96 3.01
C ALA A 90 -40.80 -3.86 1.95
N ALA A 91 -40.55 -4.31 0.71
CA ALA A 91 -41.55 -4.30 -0.37
C ALA A 91 -42.75 -5.22 -0.05
N THR A 92 -42.53 -6.31 0.70
CA THR A 92 -43.62 -7.21 1.18
C THR A 92 -44.25 -6.76 2.50
N ARG A 93 -43.81 -5.65 3.10
CA ARG A 93 -44.22 -5.13 4.40
C ARG A 93 -43.93 -6.07 5.58
N ALA A 94 -42.99 -6.99 5.44
CA ALA A 94 -42.52 -7.84 6.54
C ALA A 94 -41.66 -7.04 7.55
N ILE A 95 -41.02 -5.98 7.08
CA ILE A 95 -40.37 -4.97 7.92
C ILE A 95 -40.79 -3.56 7.45
N ARG A 96 -40.60 -2.56 8.33
CA ARG A 96 -40.69 -1.14 7.91
C ARG A 96 -39.49 -0.79 7.04
N GLN A 97 -39.71 0.03 6.02
CA GLN A 97 -38.57 0.51 5.19
C GLN A 97 -37.59 1.29 6.08
N PRO A 98 -36.27 0.95 6.05
CA PRO A 98 -35.25 1.68 6.80
C PRO A 98 -35.17 3.16 6.37
N GLN A 99 -34.66 4.00 7.27
CA GLN A 99 -34.48 5.42 7.00
C GLN A 99 -33.47 5.65 5.86
N PRO A 100 -33.61 6.73 5.08
CA PRO A 100 -32.65 7.06 4.00
C PRO A 100 -31.21 7.36 4.50
N THR A 101 -31.06 7.57 5.81
CA THR A 101 -29.77 7.77 6.48
C THR A 101 -29.09 6.47 6.89
N CYS A 102 -29.75 5.31 6.71
CA CYS A 102 -29.19 3.99 6.95
C CYS A 102 -28.70 3.37 5.65
N ALA A 103 -27.55 2.72 5.68
CA ALA A 103 -27.04 1.91 4.56
C ALA A 103 -26.62 0.52 5.03
N PHE A 104 -26.64 -0.43 4.10
CA PHE A 104 -26.43 -1.84 4.39
C PHE A 104 -25.55 -2.47 3.33
N PHE A 105 -24.62 -3.33 3.74
CA PHE A 105 -23.91 -4.23 2.84
C PHE A 105 -23.50 -5.52 3.57
N GLY A 106 -23.33 -6.59 2.83
CA GLY A 106 -22.85 -7.87 3.34
C GLY A 106 -23.27 -9.03 2.49
N GLU A 107 -22.46 -10.08 2.49
CA GLU A 107 -22.77 -11.37 1.87
C GLU A 107 -23.64 -12.19 2.81
N LEU A 108 -24.59 -12.94 2.25
CA LEU A 108 -25.45 -13.84 3.00
C LEU A 108 -25.07 -15.32 2.81
N SER A 109 -24.96 -16.04 3.90
CA SER A 109 -25.06 -17.49 3.90
C SER A 109 -26.52 -17.92 3.70
N LEU A 110 -26.75 -19.19 3.34
CA LEU A 110 -28.10 -19.71 3.11
C LEU A 110 -28.98 -19.73 4.38
N ASP A 111 -28.38 -19.75 5.56
CA ASP A 111 -29.03 -19.66 6.86
C ASP A 111 -29.33 -18.23 7.30
N GLY A 112 -28.81 -17.21 6.59
CA GLY A 112 -28.98 -15.81 6.91
C GLY A 112 -27.86 -15.22 7.78
N THR A 113 -26.79 -15.96 8.07
CA THR A 113 -25.58 -15.43 8.67
C THR A 113 -24.85 -14.49 7.70
N LEU A 114 -24.33 -13.36 8.21
CA LEU A 114 -23.53 -12.44 7.39
C LEU A 114 -22.07 -12.86 7.34
N ARG A 115 -21.53 -12.86 6.13
CA ARG A 115 -20.11 -13.12 5.85
C ARG A 115 -19.38 -11.83 5.52
N PRO A 116 -18.08 -11.75 5.87
CA PRO A 116 -17.28 -10.57 5.57
C PRO A 116 -17.12 -10.34 4.06
N VAL A 117 -16.98 -9.07 3.71
CA VAL A 117 -16.77 -8.62 2.33
C VAL A 117 -15.48 -7.80 2.23
N SER A 118 -14.89 -7.75 1.04
CA SER A 118 -13.74 -6.88 0.77
C SER A 118 -14.19 -5.45 0.51
N GLY A 119 -13.37 -4.46 0.91
CA GLY A 119 -13.64 -3.05 0.67
C GLY A 119 -14.59 -2.40 1.68
N ALA A 120 -14.68 -2.92 2.90
CA ALA A 120 -15.56 -2.39 3.94
C ALA A 120 -15.19 -0.95 4.35
N LEU A 121 -13.90 -0.64 4.51
CA LEU A 121 -13.46 0.71 4.85
C LEU A 121 -13.75 1.73 3.73
N PRO A 122 -13.38 1.52 2.46
CA PRO A 122 -13.77 2.44 1.39
C PRO A 122 -15.27 2.69 1.30
N MET A 123 -16.08 1.65 1.52
CA MET A 123 -17.55 1.77 1.56
C MET A 123 -18.01 2.63 2.74
N ALA A 124 -17.41 2.45 3.93
CA ALA A 124 -17.75 3.26 5.12
C ALA A 124 -17.35 4.74 4.94
N VAL A 125 -16.18 5.02 4.34
CA VAL A 125 -15.74 6.38 4.01
C VAL A 125 -16.71 7.04 3.02
N ALA A 126 -17.16 6.30 2.00
CA ALA A 126 -18.16 6.80 1.06
C ALA A 126 -19.51 7.03 1.73
N ALA A 127 -19.94 6.15 2.64
CA ALA A 127 -21.16 6.32 3.42
C ALA A 127 -21.15 7.63 4.21
N ALA A 128 -20.07 7.91 4.94
CA ALA A 128 -19.90 9.14 5.70
C ALA A 128 -19.95 10.39 4.79
N ARG A 129 -19.23 10.38 3.68
CA ARG A 129 -19.22 11.46 2.67
C ARG A 129 -20.63 11.74 2.11
N ASP A 130 -21.41 10.67 1.87
CA ASP A 130 -22.75 10.75 1.25
C ASP A 130 -23.85 10.98 2.29
N GLY A 131 -23.50 11.31 3.55
CA GLY A 131 -24.42 11.70 4.63
C GLY A 131 -25.17 10.56 5.29
N ILE A 132 -24.72 9.31 5.12
CA ILE A 132 -25.25 8.16 5.86
C ILE A 132 -24.82 8.30 7.33
N LYS A 133 -25.78 8.06 8.24
CA LYS A 133 -25.56 8.16 9.68
C LYS A 133 -25.32 6.80 10.32
N GLU A 134 -25.99 5.78 9.79
CA GLU A 134 -25.99 4.42 10.34
C GLU A 134 -25.61 3.43 9.23
N LEU A 135 -24.57 2.64 9.46
CA LEU A 135 -24.05 1.67 8.51
C LEU A 135 -24.06 0.28 9.14
N PHE A 136 -24.83 -0.63 8.55
CA PHE A 136 -24.95 -2.01 9.01
C PHE A 136 -24.08 -2.92 8.14
N VAL A 137 -23.14 -3.60 8.77
CA VAL A 137 -22.08 -4.37 8.10
C VAL A 137 -21.90 -5.74 8.77
N PRO A 138 -21.29 -6.72 8.09
CA PRO A 138 -20.91 -7.97 8.74
C PRO A 138 -20.04 -7.72 9.97
N ALA A 139 -20.27 -8.47 11.05
CA ALA A 139 -19.56 -8.28 12.32
C ALA A 139 -18.04 -8.31 12.18
N ASP A 140 -17.49 -9.15 11.29
CA ASP A 140 -16.06 -9.25 11.02
C ASP A 140 -15.47 -8.01 10.27
N ASN A 141 -16.32 -7.22 9.61
CA ASN A 141 -15.90 -5.97 8.96
C ASN A 141 -16.11 -4.72 9.85
N ALA A 142 -16.80 -4.86 10.98
CA ALA A 142 -17.27 -3.72 11.74
C ALA A 142 -16.15 -2.84 12.31
N GLN A 143 -15.06 -3.43 12.82
CA GLN A 143 -13.92 -2.67 13.33
C GLN A 143 -13.18 -1.90 12.23
N GLU A 144 -13.02 -2.52 11.05
CA GLU A 144 -12.45 -1.88 9.87
C GLU A 144 -13.32 -0.70 9.44
N ALA A 145 -14.62 -0.91 9.28
CA ALA A 145 -15.56 0.12 8.86
C ALA A 145 -15.67 1.26 9.90
N ALA A 146 -15.60 0.97 11.19
CA ALA A 146 -15.69 1.95 12.28
C ALA A 146 -14.48 2.91 12.34
N TYR A 147 -13.41 2.66 11.56
CA TYR A 147 -12.30 3.59 11.42
C TYR A 147 -12.67 4.82 10.57
N ALA A 148 -13.74 4.74 9.77
CA ALA A 148 -14.29 5.87 9.04
C ALA A 148 -15.02 6.83 10.01
N GLU A 149 -14.64 8.11 9.97
CA GLU A 149 -15.31 9.15 10.77
C GLU A 149 -16.64 9.58 10.15
N GLY A 150 -17.58 10.00 10.98
CA GLY A 150 -18.85 10.59 10.53
C GLY A 150 -19.99 9.61 10.26
N VAL A 151 -19.78 8.32 10.49
CA VAL A 151 -20.81 7.26 10.38
C VAL A 151 -20.77 6.33 11.59
N THR A 152 -21.94 5.97 12.12
CA THR A 152 -22.06 4.96 13.19
C THR A 152 -22.19 3.59 12.57
N VAL A 153 -21.30 2.67 12.91
CA VAL A 153 -21.22 1.32 12.34
C VAL A 153 -21.85 0.31 13.29
N TYR A 154 -22.76 -0.50 12.80
CA TYR A 154 -23.42 -1.57 13.53
C TYR A 154 -22.96 -2.94 13.03
N PRO A 155 -22.32 -3.77 13.88
CA PRO A 155 -21.93 -5.14 13.56
C PRO A 155 -23.16 -6.04 13.50
N VAL A 156 -23.37 -6.70 12.37
CA VAL A 156 -24.51 -7.62 12.18
C VAL A 156 -23.99 -9.04 12.00
N GLU A 157 -24.44 -9.97 12.81
CA GLU A 157 -24.11 -11.37 12.71
C GLU A 157 -25.07 -12.12 11.78
N ASN A 158 -26.36 -11.83 11.86
CA ASN A 158 -27.39 -12.50 11.08
C ASN A 158 -28.62 -11.63 10.80
N VAL A 159 -29.43 -12.06 9.85
CA VAL A 159 -30.65 -11.36 9.40
C VAL A 159 -31.67 -11.20 10.54
N SER A 160 -31.87 -12.20 11.42
CA SER A 160 -32.83 -12.14 12.48
C SER A 160 -32.50 -11.05 13.49
N GLU A 161 -31.24 -10.91 13.89
CA GLU A 161 -30.72 -9.87 14.77
C GLU A 161 -30.97 -8.47 14.18
N LEU A 162 -30.60 -8.30 12.87
CA LEU A 162 -30.82 -7.03 12.19
C LEU A 162 -32.32 -6.66 12.13
N VAL A 163 -33.20 -7.61 11.82
CA VAL A 163 -34.64 -7.34 11.78
C VAL A 163 -35.17 -6.98 13.15
N ALA A 164 -34.72 -7.65 14.24
CA ALA A 164 -35.07 -7.30 15.60
C ALA A 164 -34.62 -5.88 15.96
N HIS A 165 -33.40 -5.48 15.54
CA HIS A 165 -32.90 -4.11 15.70
C HIS A 165 -33.78 -3.09 14.97
N LEU A 166 -34.08 -3.33 13.67
CA LEU A 166 -34.90 -2.42 12.84
C LEU A 166 -36.34 -2.30 13.37
N ARG A 167 -36.84 -3.28 14.11
CA ARG A 167 -38.12 -3.24 14.81
C ARG A 167 -38.09 -2.60 16.20
N GLY A 168 -36.88 -2.34 16.72
CA GLY A 168 -36.67 -1.84 18.08
C GLY A 168 -36.87 -2.89 19.18
N GLU A 169 -36.93 -4.18 18.84
CA GLU A 169 -37.07 -5.31 19.78
C GLU A 169 -35.75 -5.64 20.46
N PHE A 170 -34.64 -5.44 19.75
CA PHE A 170 -33.28 -5.63 20.24
C PHE A 170 -32.37 -4.57 19.62
N LEU A 171 -31.50 -3.96 20.42
CA LEU A 171 -30.59 -2.92 19.91
C LEU A 171 -29.14 -3.45 19.79
N ILE A 172 -28.65 -3.55 18.59
CA ILE A 172 -27.24 -3.83 18.29
C ILE A 172 -26.41 -2.67 18.83
N LYS A 173 -25.32 -2.96 19.53
CA LYS A 173 -24.40 -1.93 20.02
C LYS A 173 -23.49 -1.49 18.85
N PRO A 174 -23.26 -0.18 18.68
CA PRO A 174 -22.31 0.31 17.70
C PRO A 174 -20.90 -0.26 17.90
N ALA A 175 -20.19 -0.48 16.82
CA ALA A 175 -18.78 -0.84 16.88
C ALA A 175 -17.94 0.37 17.28
N GLU A 176 -16.98 0.15 18.14
CA GLU A 176 -15.94 1.14 18.43
C GLU A 176 -14.81 1.05 17.40
N ALA A 177 -14.24 2.20 17.06
CA ALA A 177 -13.03 2.22 16.24
C ALA A 177 -11.89 1.46 16.96
N PRO A 178 -11.09 0.67 16.24
CA PRO A 178 -10.03 -0.10 16.85
C PRO A 178 -9.01 0.84 17.50
N LYS A 179 -8.62 0.52 18.74
CA LYS A 179 -7.52 1.20 19.42
C LYS A 179 -6.22 0.76 18.77
N LEU A 180 -5.50 1.73 18.21
CA LEU A 180 -4.19 1.46 17.64
C LEU A 180 -3.18 1.34 18.78
N ASP A 181 -2.47 0.21 18.82
CA ASP A 181 -1.33 0.02 19.71
C ASP A 181 -0.06 0.31 18.89
N PRO A 182 0.68 1.39 19.21
CA PRO A 182 1.92 1.72 18.52
C PRO A 182 2.99 0.61 18.62
N ASP A 183 2.95 -0.19 19.68
CA ASP A 183 3.91 -1.25 19.95
C ASP A 183 3.46 -2.63 19.44
N ALA A 184 2.31 -2.72 18.78
CA ALA A 184 1.76 -3.98 18.27
C ALA A 184 2.68 -4.64 17.23
N VAL A 185 3.42 -3.84 16.45
CA VAL A 185 4.33 -4.33 15.42
C VAL A 185 5.77 -4.17 15.89
N ARG A 186 6.42 -5.29 16.20
CA ARG A 186 7.83 -5.31 16.57
C ARG A 186 8.69 -5.62 15.36
N TYR A 187 9.57 -4.70 15.00
CA TYR A 187 10.59 -4.92 13.99
C TYR A 187 11.89 -5.45 14.63
N PRO A 188 12.69 -6.22 13.89
CA PRO A 188 14.05 -6.55 14.33
C PRO A 188 14.88 -5.29 14.55
N ASP A 189 15.74 -5.26 15.55
CA ASP A 189 16.54 -4.09 15.91
C ASP A 189 17.87 -4.03 15.14
N PHE A 190 18.31 -2.82 14.77
CA PHE A 190 19.63 -2.59 14.18
C PHE A 190 20.76 -2.88 15.18
N ALA A 191 20.49 -2.87 16.49
CA ALA A 191 21.45 -3.28 17.51
C ALA A 191 21.99 -4.72 17.31
N ASP A 192 21.20 -5.60 16.66
CA ASP A 192 21.62 -6.96 16.35
C ASP A 192 22.55 -7.04 15.12
N VAL A 193 22.72 -5.96 14.36
CA VAL A 193 23.53 -5.93 13.14
C VAL A 193 24.95 -5.54 13.50
N LYS A 194 25.87 -6.48 13.37
CA LYS A 194 27.31 -6.23 13.61
C LYS A 194 27.96 -5.61 12.37
N GLY A 195 28.85 -4.64 12.58
CA GLY A 195 29.52 -3.94 11.50
C GLY A 195 28.55 -3.22 10.55
N GLN A 196 28.93 -3.09 9.28
CA GLN A 196 28.11 -2.51 8.20
C GLN A 196 27.71 -1.04 8.45
N GLU A 197 28.54 -0.24 9.11
CA GLU A 197 28.21 1.13 9.51
C GLU A 197 27.85 2.02 8.29
N ASN A 198 28.55 1.84 7.17
CA ASN A 198 28.24 2.56 5.92
C ASN A 198 26.83 2.24 5.40
N VAL A 199 26.40 0.97 5.50
CA VAL A 199 25.07 0.55 5.04
C VAL A 199 23.99 1.06 6.00
N LYS A 200 24.25 1.03 7.31
CA LYS A 200 23.36 1.61 8.33
C LYS A 200 23.17 3.10 8.10
N ARG A 201 24.25 3.85 7.85
CA ARG A 201 24.21 5.28 7.53
C ARG A 201 23.42 5.53 6.23
N ALA A 202 23.66 4.76 5.18
CA ALA A 202 22.91 4.84 3.94
C ALA A 202 21.39 4.58 4.14
N MET A 203 21.03 3.61 4.99
CA MET A 203 19.66 3.30 5.34
C MET A 203 19.00 4.40 6.18
N GLU A 204 19.73 5.01 7.12
CA GLU A 204 19.28 6.18 7.88
C GLU A 204 18.94 7.34 6.95
N ILE A 205 19.84 7.68 6.02
CA ILE A 205 19.63 8.74 5.02
C ILE A 205 18.44 8.39 4.13
N ALA A 206 18.35 7.14 3.68
CA ALA A 206 17.25 6.67 2.86
C ALA A 206 15.89 6.78 3.58
N ALA A 207 15.83 6.40 4.87
CA ALA A 207 14.65 6.54 5.71
C ALA A 207 14.27 8.00 5.95
N ALA A 208 15.26 8.86 6.23
CA ALA A 208 15.06 10.27 6.48
C ALA A 208 14.56 11.04 5.25
N GLY A 209 15.10 10.74 4.05
CA GLY A 209 14.74 11.41 2.82
C GLY A 209 13.64 10.72 1.99
N GLY A 210 13.29 9.48 2.30
CA GLY A 210 12.41 8.65 1.47
C GLY A 210 13.10 8.17 0.19
N HIS A 211 14.42 8.01 0.20
CA HIS A 211 15.23 7.68 -0.97
C HIS A 211 15.19 6.20 -1.32
N ASN A 212 15.16 5.90 -2.60
CA ASN A 212 15.33 4.53 -3.10
C ASN A 212 16.80 4.10 -2.94
N ILE A 213 17.03 2.88 -2.45
CA ILE A 213 18.36 2.36 -2.14
C ILE A 213 18.63 1.00 -2.78
N LEU A 214 19.84 0.83 -3.30
CA LEU A 214 20.38 -0.44 -3.78
C LEU A 214 21.62 -0.82 -2.95
N MET A 215 21.58 -2.00 -2.36
CA MET A 215 22.72 -2.60 -1.67
C MET A 215 23.39 -3.62 -2.58
N VAL A 216 24.69 -3.47 -2.82
CA VAL A 216 25.50 -4.41 -3.59
C VAL A 216 26.52 -5.07 -2.66
N GLY A 217 26.63 -6.39 -2.68
CA GLY A 217 27.62 -7.09 -1.84
C GLY A 217 27.55 -8.59 -1.96
N PRO A 218 28.55 -9.31 -1.46
CA PRO A 218 28.61 -10.77 -1.56
C PRO A 218 27.48 -11.45 -0.80
N PRO A 219 27.22 -12.74 -1.09
CA PRO A 219 26.33 -13.56 -0.29
C PRO A 219 26.73 -13.56 1.18
N GLY A 220 25.76 -13.46 2.08
CA GLY A 220 26.04 -13.44 3.52
C GLY A 220 26.41 -12.07 4.10
N ALA A 221 26.50 -10.99 3.32
CA ALA A 221 26.78 -9.63 3.82
C ALA A 221 25.62 -9.01 4.64
N GLY A 222 24.51 -9.70 4.84
CA GLY A 222 23.41 -9.22 5.68
C GLY A 222 22.42 -8.29 5.01
N LYS A 223 22.44 -8.10 3.69
CA LYS A 223 21.58 -7.19 2.91
C LYS A 223 20.09 -7.36 3.23
N SER A 224 19.57 -8.58 3.10
CA SER A 224 18.14 -8.89 3.36
C SER A 224 17.79 -8.76 4.85
N MET A 225 18.76 -9.00 5.75
CA MET A 225 18.60 -8.83 7.19
C MET A 225 18.43 -7.34 7.54
N MET A 226 19.25 -6.47 6.95
CA MET A 226 19.17 -5.03 7.15
C MET A 226 17.87 -4.45 6.56
N SER A 227 17.48 -4.88 5.36
CA SER A 227 16.23 -4.42 4.73
C SER A 227 15.00 -4.67 5.60
N LYS A 228 14.92 -5.82 6.28
CA LYS A 228 13.82 -6.15 7.20
C LYS A 228 13.76 -5.27 8.45
N ARG A 229 14.85 -4.56 8.79
CA ARG A 229 14.93 -3.63 9.92
C ARG A 229 14.53 -2.21 9.55
N LEU A 230 14.57 -1.89 8.26
CA LEU A 230 14.28 -0.55 7.77
C LEU A 230 12.90 0.00 8.21
N PRO A 231 11.80 -0.78 8.20
CA PRO A 231 10.53 -0.27 8.70
C PRO A 231 10.57 0.23 10.15
N GLY A 232 11.45 -0.34 10.99
CA GLY A 232 11.62 0.06 12.40
C GLY A 232 12.27 1.43 12.61
N ILE A 233 12.89 2.02 11.57
CA ILE A 233 13.49 3.36 11.62
C ILE A 233 12.73 4.37 10.74
N LEU A 234 11.69 3.95 10.01
CA LEU A 234 10.83 4.86 9.26
C LEU A 234 9.95 5.68 10.22
N PRO A 235 9.57 6.91 9.84
CA PRO A 235 8.60 7.70 10.60
C PRO A 235 7.26 6.98 10.72
N ASP A 236 6.57 7.18 11.84
CA ASP A 236 5.23 6.62 12.02
C ASP A 236 4.26 7.16 10.97
N MET A 237 3.27 6.34 10.65
CA MET A 237 2.24 6.72 9.67
C MET A 237 1.30 7.75 10.29
N THR A 238 0.93 8.76 9.51
CA THR A 238 -0.18 9.64 9.84
C THR A 238 -1.51 8.92 9.73
N ARG A 239 -2.57 9.47 10.33
CA ARG A 239 -3.92 8.88 10.19
C ARG A 239 -4.36 8.77 8.72
N GLU A 240 -4.04 9.76 7.89
CA GLU A 240 -4.35 9.75 6.45
C GLU A 240 -3.59 8.64 5.72
N GLU A 241 -2.30 8.45 6.03
CA GLU A 241 -1.49 7.36 5.49
C GLU A 241 -2.05 5.99 5.91
N MET A 242 -2.46 5.83 7.18
CA MET A 242 -3.09 4.60 7.68
C MET A 242 -4.42 4.31 6.98
N LEU A 243 -5.26 5.34 6.83
CA LEU A 243 -6.54 5.24 6.13
C LEU A 243 -6.32 4.76 4.69
N LYS A 244 -5.41 5.43 3.97
CA LYS A 244 -5.13 5.12 2.56
C LYS A 244 -4.54 3.73 2.36
N SER A 245 -3.59 3.34 3.20
CA SER A 245 -3.02 1.99 3.17
C SER A 245 -4.07 0.93 3.51
N THR A 246 -4.93 1.20 4.51
CA THR A 246 -6.01 0.27 4.87
C THR A 246 -7.05 0.14 3.76
N GLU A 247 -7.42 1.23 3.05
CA GLU A 247 -8.31 1.16 1.88
C GLU A 247 -7.77 0.19 0.82
N ILE A 248 -6.46 0.26 0.52
CA ILE A 248 -5.81 -0.64 -0.44
C ILE A 248 -5.89 -2.09 0.02
N TYR A 249 -5.54 -2.36 1.29
CA TYR A 249 -5.59 -3.71 1.86
C TYR A 249 -7.01 -4.26 1.97
N SER A 250 -7.97 -3.40 2.28
CA SER A 250 -9.40 -3.71 2.33
C SER A 250 -9.91 -4.22 0.97
N VAL A 251 -9.62 -3.47 -0.10
CA VAL A 251 -9.99 -3.84 -1.48
C VAL A 251 -9.28 -5.12 -1.93
N ALA A 252 -8.03 -5.33 -1.49
CA ALA A 252 -7.31 -6.56 -1.75
C ALA A 252 -7.88 -7.78 -0.99
N GLY A 253 -8.73 -7.54 0.03
CA GLY A 253 -9.26 -8.59 0.91
C GLY A 253 -8.23 -9.09 1.93
N LEU A 254 -7.30 -8.22 2.33
CA LEU A 254 -6.20 -8.51 3.26
C LEU A 254 -6.40 -7.87 4.65
N THR A 255 -7.53 -7.22 4.88
CA THR A 255 -8.02 -6.80 6.20
C THR A 255 -8.90 -7.87 6.81
N GLY A 256 -9.09 -7.84 8.14
CA GLY A 256 -9.98 -8.77 8.84
C GLY A 256 -10.00 -8.53 10.35
N LYS A 257 -10.73 -9.35 11.08
CA LYS A 257 -10.96 -9.20 12.53
C LYS A 257 -9.69 -9.01 13.36
N HIS A 258 -8.59 -9.68 12.99
CA HIS A 258 -7.31 -9.61 13.74
C HIS A 258 -6.38 -8.49 13.24
N ASN A 259 -6.63 -7.95 12.05
CA ASN A 259 -5.86 -6.87 11.46
C ASN A 259 -6.79 -5.93 10.70
N PRO A 260 -7.65 -5.19 11.40
CA PRO A 260 -8.65 -4.33 10.77
C PRO A 260 -8.04 -3.09 10.13
N ILE A 261 -6.90 -2.61 10.66
CA ILE A 261 -6.24 -1.37 10.21
C ILE A 261 -4.76 -1.61 10.00
N ILE A 262 -4.23 -1.08 8.92
CA ILE A 262 -2.79 -1.07 8.63
C ILE A 262 -2.19 0.13 9.36
N SER A 263 -1.72 -0.10 10.59
CA SER A 263 -1.16 0.92 11.47
C SER A 263 0.35 1.10 11.34
N ALA A 264 1.05 0.12 10.76
CA ALA A 264 2.48 0.14 10.52
C ALA A 264 2.80 0.22 9.03
N ARG A 265 3.97 0.82 8.69
CA ARG A 265 4.40 0.92 7.29
C ARG A 265 4.53 -0.46 6.66
N PRO A 266 3.84 -0.73 5.55
CA PRO A 266 3.91 -2.02 4.88
C PRO A 266 5.34 -2.36 4.44
N PHE A 267 5.74 -3.62 4.62
CA PHE A 267 6.98 -4.16 4.05
C PHE A 267 6.62 -5.32 3.13
N ARG A 268 6.75 -5.10 1.82
CA ARG A 268 6.44 -6.11 0.80
C ARG A 268 7.72 -6.64 0.20
N SER A 269 7.87 -7.95 0.17
CA SER A 269 9.07 -8.62 -0.34
C SER A 269 8.66 -9.78 -1.26
N PRO A 270 8.23 -9.48 -2.50
CA PRO A 270 7.88 -10.51 -3.46
C PRO A 270 9.12 -11.29 -3.88
N HIS A 271 8.95 -12.59 -4.10
CA HIS A 271 10.01 -13.45 -4.64
C HIS A 271 10.30 -13.10 -6.11
N HIS A 272 11.53 -13.27 -6.58
CA HIS A 272 11.93 -12.91 -7.95
C HIS A 272 11.17 -13.67 -9.06
N THR A 273 10.50 -14.79 -8.74
CA THR A 273 9.63 -15.52 -9.67
C THR A 273 8.23 -14.95 -9.84
N VAL A 274 7.92 -13.86 -9.14
CA VAL A 274 6.63 -13.18 -9.20
C VAL A 274 6.28 -12.75 -10.63
N SER A 275 5.00 -12.79 -11.00
CA SER A 275 4.55 -12.30 -12.31
C SER A 275 4.40 -10.78 -12.33
N SER A 276 4.50 -10.15 -13.50
CA SER A 276 4.23 -8.72 -13.68
C SER A 276 2.82 -8.33 -13.22
N THR A 277 1.84 -9.21 -13.44
CA THR A 277 0.46 -9.01 -12.96
C THR A 277 0.35 -9.03 -11.43
N ALA A 278 1.10 -9.87 -10.74
CA ALA A 278 1.09 -9.88 -9.27
C ALA A 278 1.78 -8.63 -8.69
N ILE A 279 2.80 -8.11 -9.38
CA ILE A 279 3.48 -6.87 -9.00
C ILE A 279 2.59 -5.66 -9.21
N SER A 280 2.04 -5.45 -10.43
CA SER A 280 1.24 -4.26 -10.76
C SER A 280 -0.20 -4.33 -10.33
N GLY A 281 -0.71 -5.52 -10.13
CA GLY A 281 -2.13 -5.76 -9.95
C GLY A 281 -2.80 -6.27 -11.22
N GLY A 282 -3.99 -6.81 -11.07
CA GLY A 282 -4.72 -7.43 -12.18
C GLY A 282 -5.90 -8.26 -11.73
N GLY A 283 -6.24 -9.25 -12.53
CA GLY A 283 -7.45 -10.07 -12.38
C GLY A 283 -8.54 -9.66 -13.37
N THR A 284 -9.64 -10.39 -13.39
CA THR A 284 -10.81 -10.05 -14.22
C THR A 284 -11.40 -8.70 -13.80
N ILE A 285 -11.49 -8.46 -12.50
CA ILE A 285 -11.74 -7.16 -11.88
C ILE A 285 -10.38 -6.67 -11.39
N PRO A 286 -9.94 -5.45 -11.78
CA PRO A 286 -8.66 -4.92 -11.34
C PRO A 286 -8.53 -4.89 -9.82
N LYS A 287 -7.48 -5.54 -9.28
CA LYS A 287 -7.11 -5.53 -7.87
C LYS A 287 -5.71 -4.98 -7.70
N PRO A 288 -5.39 -4.34 -6.56
CA PRO A 288 -4.05 -3.85 -6.29
C PRO A 288 -3.04 -5.00 -6.19
N GLY A 289 -1.81 -4.77 -6.73
CA GLY A 289 -0.69 -5.69 -6.64
C GLY A 289 0.30 -5.30 -5.54
N GLU A 290 1.47 -5.97 -5.52
CA GLU A 290 2.53 -5.75 -4.52
C GLU A 290 3.01 -4.30 -4.45
N ILE A 291 3.06 -3.60 -5.59
CA ILE A 291 3.41 -2.18 -5.67
C ILE A 291 2.43 -1.33 -4.84
N SER A 292 1.14 -1.53 -5.03
CA SER A 292 0.11 -0.79 -4.29
C SER A 292 0.02 -1.23 -2.83
N LEU A 293 0.24 -2.52 -2.55
CA LEU A 293 0.32 -3.04 -1.18
C LEU A 293 1.53 -2.50 -0.41
N ALA A 294 2.57 -2.02 -1.11
CA ALA A 294 3.72 -1.35 -0.51
C ALA A 294 3.49 0.16 -0.28
N HIS A 295 2.32 0.70 -0.65
CA HIS A 295 2.01 2.13 -0.50
C HIS A 295 2.25 2.63 0.93
N ASN A 296 2.89 3.79 1.08
CA ASN A 296 3.36 4.37 2.34
C ASN A 296 4.37 3.51 3.11
N GLY A 297 4.99 2.53 2.46
CA GLY A 297 5.91 1.59 3.07
C GLY A 297 7.11 1.28 2.17
N VAL A 298 7.54 0.03 2.20
CA VAL A 298 8.74 -0.48 1.53
C VAL A 298 8.39 -1.60 0.57
N LEU A 299 8.86 -1.50 -0.66
CA LEU A 299 8.95 -2.61 -1.60
C LEU A 299 10.41 -3.09 -1.64
N PHE A 300 10.66 -4.28 -1.10
CA PHE A 300 11.98 -4.88 -1.09
C PHE A 300 12.14 -5.93 -2.19
N LEU A 301 13.11 -5.74 -3.07
CA LEU A 301 13.47 -6.67 -4.13
C LEU A 301 14.86 -7.26 -3.84
N ASP A 302 14.88 -8.50 -3.34
CA ASP A 302 16.12 -9.24 -3.16
C ASP A 302 16.54 -9.89 -4.48
N GLU A 303 17.85 -10.04 -4.70
CA GLU A 303 18.41 -10.59 -5.94
C GLU A 303 17.89 -9.87 -7.19
N LEU A 304 17.92 -8.53 -7.19
CA LEU A 304 17.32 -7.67 -8.23
C LEU A 304 17.55 -8.13 -9.67
N PRO A 305 18.77 -8.56 -10.12
CA PRO A 305 19.00 -9.04 -11.49
C PRO A 305 18.32 -10.38 -11.82
N GLU A 306 17.78 -11.11 -10.85
CA GLU A 306 17.08 -12.37 -11.08
C GLU A 306 15.60 -12.18 -11.40
N PHE A 307 15.05 -10.98 -11.16
CA PHE A 307 13.70 -10.63 -11.60
C PHE A 307 13.62 -10.59 -13.13
N ARG A 308 12.48 -11.00 -13.66
CA ARG A 308 12.20 -10.90 -15.09
C ARG A 308 12.17 -9.43 -15.52
N LYS A 309 12.64 -9.17 -16.73
CA LYS A 309 12.73 -7.81 -17.28
C LYS A 309 11.37 -7.09 -17.32
N ASP A 310 10.30 -7.81 -17.70
CA ASP A 310 8.93 -7.27 -17.72
C ASP A 310 8.45 -6.83 -16.33
N VAL A 311 8.84 -7.53 -15.27
CA VAL A 311 8.54 -7.19 -13.87
C VAL A 311 9.25 -5.90 -13.46
N LEU A 312 10.54 -5.75 -13.80
CA LEU A 312 11.31 -4.56 -13.47
C LEU A 312 10.84 -3.31 -14.25
N GLU A 313 10.42 -3.49 -15.51
CA GLU A 313 9.91 -2.36 -16.32
C GLU A 313 8.59 -1.79 -15.79
N VAL A 314 7.72 -2.63 -15.20
CA VAL A 314 6.46 -2.17 -14.59
C VAL A 314 6.67 -1.23 -13.41
N LEU A 315 7.83 -1.29 -12.71
CA LEU A 315 8.16 -0.40 -11.59
C LEU A 315 8.43 1.05 -12.01
N ARG A 316 8.74 1.29 -13.30
CA ARG A 316 9.20 2.62 -13.76
C ARG A 316 8.15 3.70 -13.57
N GLN A 317 6.92 3.44 -13.98
CA GLN A 317 5.83 4.39 -13.85
C GLN A 317 5.49 4.69 -12.38
N PRO A 318 5.26 3.69 -11.50
CA PRO A 318 4.97 3.96 -10.08
C PRO A 318 6.07 4.74 -9.35
N LEU A 319 7.34 4.51 -9.68
CA LEU A 319 8.47 5.25 -9.09
C LEU A 319 8.55 6.72 -9.58
N GLU A 320 7.86 7.09 -10.65
CA GLU A 320 7.81 8.44 -11.18
C GLU A 320 6.53 9.16 -10.77
N ASP A 321 5.39 8.50 -10.97
CA ASP A 321 4.06 9.08 -10.81
C ASP A 321 3.45 8.84 -9.41
N GLY A 322 3.97 7.89 -8.63
CA GLY A 322 3.38 7.46 -7.35
C GLY A 322 2.08 6.68 -7.51
N GLU A 323 1.77 6.21 -8.71
CA GLU A 323 0.54 5.52 -9.07
C GLU A 323 0.81 4.37 -10.04
N VAL A 324 -0.06 3.36 -10.04
CA VAL A 324 -0.07 2.28 -11.02
C VAL A 324 -1.43 2.14 -11.66
N THR A 325 -1.49 2.19 -12.98
CA THR A 325 -2.72 2.03 -13.75
C THR A 325 -2.83 0.62 -14.29
N VAL A 326 -3.93 -0.05 -13.94
CA VAL A 326 -4.25 -1.42 -14.35
C VAL A 326 -5.42 -1.40 -15.31
N SER A 327 -5.16 -1.67 -16.59
CA SER A 327 -6.19 -1.75 -17.64
C SER A 327 -6.55 -3.21 -17.91
N ARG A 328 -7.84 -3.53 -17.87
CA ARG A 328 -8.42 -4.86 -18.19
C ARG A 328 -9.71 -4.69 -18.98
N VAL A 329 -10.23 -5.78 -19.49
CA VAL A 329 -11.52 -5.78 -20.23
C VAL A 329 -12.66 -5.24 -19.35
N ALA A 330 -12.61 -5.44 -18.06
CA ALA A 330 -13.64 -4.96 -17.12
C ALA A 330 -13.54 -3.46 -16.80
N GLY A 331 -12.43 -2.79 -17.15
CA GLY A 331 -12.18 -1.38 -16.91
C GLY A 331 -10.72 -1.05 -16.65
N THR A 332 -10.47 0.23 -16.49
CA THR A 332 -9.15 0.77 -16.09
C THR A 332 -9.28 1.38 -14.71
N GLU A 333 -8.40 0.95 -13.80
CA GLU A 333 -8.35 1.47 -12.43
C GLU A 333 -6.92 1.91 -12.09
N THR A 334 -6.81 3.01 -11.36
CA THR A 334 -5.54 3.55 -10.89
C THR A 334 -5.43 3.34 -9.38
N PHE A 335 -4.32 2.78 -8.95
CA PHE A 335 -4.03 2.50 -7.54
C PHE A 335 -2.84 3.34 -7.07
N PRO A 336 -2.89 3.92 -5.86
CA PRO A 336 -1.75 4.60 -5.26
C PRO A 336 -0.57 3.65 -5.09
N ALA A 337 0.64 4.17 -5.33
CA ALA A 337 1.87 3.39 -5.35
C ALA A 337 3.08 4.22 -4.87
N ASN A 338 2.89 5.08 -3.87
CA ASN A 338 3.98 5.81 -3.27
C ASN A 338 4.68 4.93 -2.23
N PHE A 339 5.83 4.37 -2.58
CA PHE A 339 6.62 3.46 -1.76
C PHE A 339 8.10 3.78 -1.88
N MET A 340 8.87 3.35 -0.89
CA MET A 340 10.32 3.36 -0.92
C MET A 340 10.82 2.04 -1.53
N LEU A 341 11.56 2.13 -2.62
CA LEU A 341 12.17 0.96 -3.25
C LEU A 341 13.50 0.63 -2.57
N VAL A 342 13.60 -0.58 -2.03
CA VAL A 342 14.81 -1.13 -1.45
C VAL A 342 15.22 -2.33 -2.27
N CYS A 343 16.44 -2.32 -2.81
CA CYS A 343 16.95 -3.42 -3.62
C CYS A 343 18.22 -4.00 -3.01
N ALA A 344 18.41 -5.29 -3.22
CA ALA A 344 19.66 -5.97 -2.92
C ALA A 344 20.12 -6.80 -4.11
N MET A 345 21.42 -6.83 -4.36
CA MET A 345 22.01 -7.68 -5.39
C MET A 345 23.40 -8.14 -5.01
N ASN A 346 23.87 -9.17 -5.67
CA ASN A 346 25.26 -9.57 -5.64
C ASN A 346 26.07 -8.80 -6.69
N PRO A 347 27.40 -8.65 -6.56
CA PRO A 347 28.22 -7.92 -7.53
C PRO A 347 28.37 -8.66 -8.87
N CYS A 348 28.10 -9.97 -8.91
CA CYS A 348 28.08 -10.79 -10.12
C CYS A 348 27.25 -12.06 -9.88
N LYS A 349 27.06 -12.89 -10.91
CA LYS A 349 26.30 -14.14 -10.82
C LYS A 349 26.84 -15.12 -9.76
N CYS A 350 28.16 -15.23 -9.56
CA CYS A 350 28.74 -16.06 -8.51
C CYS A 350 28.81 -15.37 -7.14
N GLY A 351 28.58 -14.04 -7.08
CA GLY A 351 28.53 -13.25 -5.85
C GLY A 351 29.87 -12.72 -5.33
N TRP A 352 31.00 -13.01 -5.97
CA TRP A 352 32.33 -12.76 -5.43
C TRP A 352 33.19 -11.79 -6.24
N TYR A 353 32.62 -11.06 -7.21
CA TYR A 353 33.36 -10.07 -8.01
C TYR A 353 33.86 -8.94 -7.09
N GLY A 354 35.12 -8.56 -7.25
CA GLY A 354 35.79 -7.56 -6.42
C GLY A 354 36.17 -8.01 -5.00
N HIS A 355 35.81 -9.23 -4.58
CA HIS A 355 36.13 -9.72 -3.24
C HIS A 355 37.61 -10.11 -3.12
N PRO A 356 38.32 -9.71 -2.03
CA PRO A 356 39.77 -9.98 -1.85
C PRO A 356 40.15 -11.47 -1.89
N SER A 357 39.20 -12.37 -1.60
CA SER A 357 39.47 -13.82 -1.59
C SER A 357 39.77 -14.44 -2.95
N GLY A 358 39.61 -13.70 -4.06
CA GLY A 358 39.82 -14.22 -5.41
C GLY A 358 38.87 -15.35 -5.85
N ARG A 359 37.75 -15.55 -5.15
CA ARG A 359 36.77 -16.64 -5.41
C ARG A 359 35.94 -16.41 -6.67
N CYS A 360 35.95 -15.19 -7.22
CA CYS A 360 35.19 -14.90 -8.43
C CYS A 360 35.74 -15.67 -9.62
N ARG A 361 34.86 -16.37 -10.35
CA ARG A 361 35.20 -17.09 -11.59
C ARG A 361 34.48 -16.52 -12.82
N CYS A 362 33.75 -15.42 -12.65
CA CYS A 362 33.02 -14.79 -13.73
C CYS A 362 33.98 -14.01 -14.65
N SER A 363 33.83 -14.19 -15.94
CA SER A 363 34.47 -13.34 -16.95
C SER A 363 33.85 -11.93 -16.92
N ALA A 364 34.59 -10.94 -17.46
CA ALA A 364 34.07 -9.57 -17.59
C ALA A 364 32.74 -9.53 -18.37
N ASN A 365 32.59 -10.38 -19.40
CA ASN A 365 31.36 -10.48 -20.19
C ASN A 365 30.16 -11.02 -19.37
N GLU A 366 30.39 -11.99 -18.49
CA GLU A 366 29.35 -12.51 -17.60
C GLU A 366 28.91 -11.50 -16.54
N VAL A 367 29.85 -10.72 -16.01
CA VAL A 367 29.55 -9.62 -15.09
C VAL A 367 28.72 -8.55 -15.81
N ARG A 368 29.13 -8.13 -17.02
CA ARG A 368 28.34 -7.22 -17.86
C ARG A 368 26.92 -7.72 -18.14
N ALA A 369 26.81 -8.97 -18.56
CA ALA A 369 25.52 -9.59 -18.86
C ALA A 369 24.62 -9.68 -17.62
N TYR A 370 25.18 -9.84 -16.42
CA TYR A 370 24.45 -9.84 -15.16
C TYR A 370 23.95 -8.44 -14.81
N HIS A 371 24.80 -7.40 -14.90
CA HIS A 371 24.40 -6.02 -14.62
C HIS A 371 23.42 -5.48 -15.65
N SER A 372 23.52 -5.85 -16.93
CA SER A 372 22.64 -5.41 -18.01
C SER A 372 21.18 -5.91 -17.88
N ARG A 373 20.90 -6.84 -16.95
CA ARG A 373 19.52 -7.23 -16.62
C ARG A 373 18.75 -6.11 -15.97
N ILE A 374 19.43 -5.19 -15.28
CA ILE A 374 18.84 -4.00 -14.69
C ILE A 374 18.90 -2.88 -15.73
N SER A 375 17.76 -2.34 -16.10
CA SER A 375 17.73 -1.25 -17.10
C SER A 375 18.29 0.05 -16.53
N GLY A 376 19.00 0.82 -17.36
CA GLY A 376 19.50 2.15 -16.99
C GLY A 376 18.40 3.05 -16.41
N PRO A 377 17.20 3.14 -17.05
CA PRO A 377 16.08 3.90 -16.49
C PRO A 377 15.61 3.47 -15.08
N LEU A 378 15.76 2.22 -14.69
CA LEU A 378 15.47 1.79 -13.32
C LEU A 378 16.58 2.22 -12.36
N LEU A 379 17.86 2.04 -12.73
CA LEU A 379 19.02 2.53 -11.96
C LEU A 379 18.96 4.06 -11.77
N ASP A 380 18.45 4.75 -12.78
CA ASP A 380 18.19 6.18 -12.71
C ASP A 380 17.14 6.57 -11.68
N ARG A 381 16.36 5.69 -11.10
CA ARG A 381 15.37 5.94 -10.05
C ARG A 381 15.82 5.50 -8.65
N ILE A 382 17.03 4.99 -8.56
CA ILE A 382 17.69 4.66 -7.30
C ILE A 382 18.59 5.84 -6.90
N ASP A 383 18.37 6.42 -5.74
CA ASP A 383 19.09 7.60 -5.28
C ASP A 383 20.42 7.22 -4.60
N ILE A 384 20.42 6.14 -3.85
CA ILE A 384 21.53 5.67 -3.03
C ILE A 384 21.97 4.28 -3.48
N ILE A 385 23.24 4.13 -3.84
CA ILE A 385 23.86 2.82 -4.09
C ILE A 385 24.99 2.66 -3.09
N VAL A 386 24.94 1.59 -2.28
CA VAL A 386 25.90 1.34 -1.23
C VAL A 386 26.45 -0.07 -1.33
N GLU A 387 27.75 -0.20 -1.12
CA GLU A 387 28.41 -1.50 -1.01
C GLU A 387 28.27 -2.05 0.41
N ALA A 388 27.84 -3.30 0.51
CA ALA A 388 27.79 -4.07 1.73
C ALA A 388 28.96 -5.07 1.73
N PRO A 389 30.10 -4.75 2.36
CA PRO A 389 31.27 -5.63 2.35
C PRO A 389 30.99 -6.93 3.11
N ALA A 390 31.79 -7.95 2.85
CA ALA A 390 31.79 -9.14 3.69
C ALA A 390 32.26 -8.77 5.08
N LEU A 391 31.59 -9.28 6.11
CA LEU A 391 32.01 -9.07 7.50
C LEU A 391 33.32 -9.84 7.77
N GLU A 392 34.26 -9.18 8.41
CA GLU A 392 35.47 -9.79 8.89
C GLU A 392 35.20 -10.59 10.18
N TYR A 393 36.04 -11.62 10.45
CA TYR A 393 35.87 -12.47 11.63
C TYR A 393 35.95 -11.69 12.94
N GLU A 394 36.77 -10.66 12.99
CA GLU A 394 36.91 -9.81 14.18
C GLU A 394 35.67 -8.95 14.44
N GLU A 395 35.00 -8.47 13.39
CA GLU A 395 33.72 -7.76 13.51
C GLU A 395 32.63 -8.67 14.07
N LEU A 396 32.61 -9.96 13.67
CA LEU A 396 31.66 -10.95 14.19
C LEU A 396 31.87 -11.27 15.66
N LYS A 397 33.14 -11.21 16.17
CA LYS A 397 33.46 -11.42 17.58
C LYS A 397 33.12 -10.25 18.48
N THR A 398 32.99 -9.06 17.92
CA THR A 398 32.71 -7.84 18.71
C THR A 398 31.41 -8.02 19.47
N ARG A 399 31.50 -7.90 20.80
CA ARG A 399 30.36 -8.01 21.72
C ARG A 399 29.68 -6.65 21.99
N THR A 400 30.25 -5.56 21.49
CA THR A 400 29.66 -4.24 21.65
C THR A 400 28.37 -4.19 20.84
N PRO A 401 27.22 -3.89 21.47
CA PRO A 401 25.97 -3.72 20.73
C PRO A 401 26.13 -2.58 19.74
N SER A 402 25.60 -2.78 18.53
CA SER A 402 25.44 -1.70 17.57
C SER A 402 24.39 -0.70 18.04
N GLU A 403 24.28 0.42 17.35
CA GLU A 403 23.29 1.45 17.62
C GLU A 403 21.87 0.89 17.51
N LYS A 404 20.97 1.27 18.44
CA LYS A 404 19.57 0.81 18.47
C LYS A 404 18.75 1.49 17.38
N SER A 405 17.80 0.76 16.84
CA SER A 405 16.81 1.31 15.89
C SER A 405 16.10 2.55 16.43
N ALA A 406 15.83 2.60 17.73
CA ALA A 406 15.18 3.75 18.37
C ALA A 406 16.02 5.04 18.31
N ASP A 407 17.35 4.94 18.37
CA ASP A 407 18.24 6.10 18.30
C ASP A 407 18.31 6.63 16.86
N ILE A 408 18.43 5.73 15.89
CA ILE A 408 18.37 6.07 14.45
C ILE A 408 17.02 6.70 14.12
N LYS A 409 15.91 6.09 14.55
CA LYS A 409 14.55 6.60 14.32
C LYS A 409 14.38 8.02 14.85
N ARG A 410 14.93 8.34 16.02
CA ARG A 410 14.85 9.68 16.60
C ARG A 410 15.49 10.74 15.69
N ARG A 411 16.64 10.46 15.06
CA ARG A 411 17.29 11.36 14.09
C ARG A 411 16.48 11.46 12.80
N VAL A 412 15.98 10.33 12.32
CA VAL A 412 15.07 10.29 11.13
C VAL A 412 13.82 11.12 11.36
N ASP A 413 13.17 10.98 12.52
CA ASP A 413 11.97 11.74 12.86
C ASP A 413 12.25 13.26 12.98
N ALA A 414 13.41 13.64 13.53
CA ALA A 414 13.85 15.04 13.59
C ALA A 414 14.05 15.64 12.18
N ALA A 415 14.75 14.93 11.29
CA ALA A 415 14.94 15.35 9.90
C ALA A 415 13.60 15.44 9.15
N ARG A 416 12.68 14.50 9.36
CA ARG A 416 11.33 14.53 8.77
C ARG A 416 10.48 15.69 9.28
N LEU A 417 10.63 16.08 10.53
CA LEU A 417 9.95 17.25 11.05
C LEU A 417 10.41 18.54 10.35
N ILE A 418 11.72 18.68 10.08
CA ILE A 418 12.28 19.79 9.29
C ILE A 418 11.67 19.80 7.88
N GLN A 419 11.62 18.65 7.22
CA GLN A 419 11.04 18.51 5.89
C GLN A 419 9.55 18.84 5.85
N ARG A 420 8.76 18.36 6.82
CA ARG A 420 7.33 18.67 6.91
C ARG A 420 7.09 20.19 7.00
N LYS A 421 7.86 20.90 7.83
CA LYS A 421 7.77 22.37 7.94
C LYS A 421 8.18 23.05 6.64
N ARG A 422 9.26 22.59 5.99
CA ARG A 422 9.77 23.13 4.73
C ARG A 422 8.76 23.00 3.59
N TYR A 423 8.04 21.89 3.52
CA TYR A 423 7.14 21.53 2.41
C TYR A 423 5.67 21.78 2.72
N GLU A 424 5.34 22.46 3.81
CA GLU A 424 3.96 22.76 4.15
C GLU A 424 3.23 23.47 2.99
N GLY A 425 2.06 22.95 2.59
CA GLY A 425 1.27 23.48 1.47
C GLY A 425 1.79 23.16 0.06
N THR A 426 2.90 22.41 -0.09
CA THR A 426 3.47 22.10 -1.42
C THR A 426 3.08 20.74 -1.97
N GLY A 427 2.57 19.82 -1.14
CA GLY A 427 2.30 18.42 -1.51
C GLY A 427 3.54 17.52 -1.55
N ILE A 428 4.74 18.04 -1.26
CA ILE A 428 5.98 17.25 -1.17
C ILE A 428 6.04 16.59 0.20
N LEU A 429 6.21 15.27 0.24
CA LEU A 429 6.23 14.49 1.48
C LEU A 429 7.64 14.34 2.08
N SER A 430 8.68 14.39 1.25
CA SER A 430 10.08 14.18 1.64
C SER A 430 11.05 14.72 0.60
N ASN A 431 12.34 14.78 0.93
CA ASN A 431 13.36 15.30 0.03
C ASN A 431 13.46 14.52 -1.29
N ALA A 432 13.23 13.22 -1.29
CA ALA A 432 13.21 12.42 -2.53
C ALA A 432 12.14 12.87 -3.52
N GLY A 433 11.04 13.45 -3.04
CA GLY A 433 9.93 13.97 -3.87
C GLY A 433 10.16 15.39 -4.42
N MET A 434 11.30 16.04 -4.17
CA MET A 434 11.57 17.36 -4.71
C MET A 434 11.66 17.34 -6.24
N GLY A 435 10.84 18.16 -6.91
CA GLY A 435 11.01 18.46 -8.34
C GLY A 435 12.00 19.61 -8.54
N THR A 436 12.32 19.93 -9.79
CA THR A 436 13.32 20.95 -10.17
C THR A 436 13.11 22.31 -9.49
N LYS A 437 11.85 22.77 -9.37
CA LYS A 437 11.54 24.03 -8.69
C LYS A 437 11.93 24.00 -7.22
N ALA A 438 11.63 22.91 -6.53
CA ALA A 438 11.96 22.73 -5.11
C ALA A 438 13.47 22.58 -4.91
N LEU A 439 14.18 21.89 -5.79
CA LEU A 439 15.64 21.78 -5.78
C LEU A 439 16.29 23.16 -5.86
N ASN A 440 15.87 23.99 -6.80
CA ASN A 440 16.40 25.37 -6.93
C ASN A 440 16.14 26.23 -5.71
N THR A 441 15.04 25.98 -4.99
CA THR A 441 14.65 26.76 -3.80
C THR A 441 15.38 26.30 -2.54
N TYR A 442 15.52 24.99 -2.34
CA TYR A 442 15.95 24.39 -1.07
C TYR A 442 17.33 23.75 -1.08
N CYS A 443 17.95 23.63 -2.27
CA CYS A 443 19.27 23.03 -2.44
C CYS A 443 20.27 24.00 -3.08
N ALA A 444 20.21 25.28 -2.69
CA ALA A 444 21.22 26.25 -3.12
C ALA A 444 22.61 25.80 -2.63
N LEU A 445 23.61 25.87 -3.52
CA LEU A 445 24.99 25.49 -3.23
C LEU A 445 25.84 26.71 -2.94
N THR A 446 26.80 26.57 -2.03
CA THR A 446 27.89 27.52 -1.88
C THR A 446 28.91 27.35 -3.02
N PRO A 447 29.75 28.36 -3.34
CA PRO A 447 30.77 28.24 -4.38
C PRO A 447 31.68 27.01 -4.20
N GLU A 448 32.00 26.66 -2.96
CA GLU A 448 32.81 25.49 -2.59
C GLU A 448 32.08 24.17 -2.92
N CYS A 449 30.76 24.11 -2.66
CA CYS A 449 29.94 22.97 -3.04
C CYS A 449 29.76 22.84 -4.55
N GLU A 450 29.64 23.97 -5.28
CA GLU A 450 29.58 24.00 -6.75
C GLU A 450 30.87 23.43 -7.37
N GLU A 451 32.01 23.81 -6.85
CA GLU A 451 33.32 23.30 -7.33
C GLU A 451 33.46 21.78 -7.13
N LEU A 452 33.05 21.26 -5.95
CA LEU A 452 33.00 19.83 -5.68
C LEU A 452 32.04 19.09 -6.65
N MET A 453 30.87 19.63 -6.87
CA MET A 453 29.88 19.06 -7.81
C MET A 453 30.37 19.08 -9.25
N HIS A 454 31.02 20.17 -9.68
CA HIS A 454 31.62 20.26 -11.01
C HIS A 454 32.73 19.21 -11.20
N SER A 455 33.62 19.09 -10.23
CA SER A 455 34.70 18.09 -10.25
C SER A 455 34.15 16.64 -10.33
N ALA A 456 33.08 16.36 -9.56
CA ALA A 456 32.42 15.04 -9.59
C ALA A 456 31.73 14.79 -10.95
N PHE A 457 31.05 15.83 -11.49
CA PHE A 457 30.34 15.74 -12.77
C PHE A 457 31.30 15.35 -13.90
N ASP A 458 32.45 16.01 -13.99
CA ASP A 458 33.44 15.75 -15.02
C ASP A 458 34.12 14.37 -14.88
N ARG A 459 34.53 14.01 -13.64
CA ARG A 459 35.23 12.75 -13.38
C ARG A 459 34.38 11.51 -13.54
N MET A 460 33.12 11.59 -13.12
CA MET A 460 32.20 10.44 -13.07
C MET A 460 31.24 10.40 -14.27
N GLY A 461 31.29 11.38 -15.18
CA GLY A 461 30.34 11.45 -16.30
C GLY A 461 28.88 11.47 -15.86
N LEU A 462 28.57 12.26 -14.82
CA LEU A 462 27.24 12.31 -14.26
C LEU A 462 26.22 12.89 -15.25
N THR A 463 24.98 12.46 -15.14
CA THR A 463 23.84 13.01 -15.89
C THR A 463 23.13 14.10 -15.06
N ALA A 464 22.30 14.93 -15.70
CA ALA A 464 21.46 15.90 -15.00
C ALA A 464 20.58 15.24 -13.92
N ARG A 465 20.08 14.02 -14.18
CA ARG A 465 19.31 13.26 -13.19
C ARG A 465 20.16 12.83 -11.98
N SER A 466 21.42 12.46 -12.22
CA SER A 466 22.35 12.12 -11.14
C SER A 466 22.67 13.35 -10.28
N TYR A 467 22.84 14.51 -10.93
CA TYR A 467 23.02 15.80 -10.24
C TYR A 467 21.86 16.09 -9.28
N ASP A 468 20.62 16.05 -9.78
CA ASP A 468 19.41 16.29 -8.95
C ASP A 468 19.32 15.35 -7.74
N ARG A 469 19.75 14.09 -7.91
CA ARG A 469 19.74 13.11 -6.82
C ARG A 469 20.77 13.38 -5.76
N ILE A 470 22.00 13.73 -6.18
CA ILE A 470 23.04 14.12 -5.22
C ILE A 470 22.54 15.29 -4.38
N LEU A 471 21.88 16.28 -4.98
CA LEU A 471 21.30 17.40 -4.23
C LEU A 471 20.22 16.97 -3.23
N ARG A 472 19.31 16.07 -3.63
CA ARG A 472 18.28 15.55 -2.71
C ARG A 472 18.87 14.79 -1.53
N VAL A 473 19.88 13.96 -1.79
CA VAL A 473 20.59 13.18 -0.77
C VAL A 473 21.39 14.12 0.14
N ALA A 474 22.15 15.08 -0.41
CA ALA A 474 22.90 16.07 0.36
C ALA A 474 21.99 16.92 1.26
N ARG A 475 20.79 17.34 0.74
CA ARG A 475 19.80 18.03 1.57
C ARG A 475 19.31 17.16 2.72
N THR A 476 19.16 15.86 2.50
CA THR A 476 18.75 14.94 3.55
C THR A 476 19.83 14.76 4.61
N ILE A 477 21.09 14.68 4.20
CA ILE A 477 22.23 14.59 5.13
C ILE A 477 22.29 15.85 6.01
N ALA A 478 22.16 17.04 5.40
CA ALA A 478 22.13 18.31 6.14
C ALA A 478 20.93 18.38 7.11
N ASP A 479 19.75 17.87 6.71
CA ASP A 479 18.59 17.79 7.61
C ASP A 479 18.82 16.84 8.82
N LEU A 480 19.54 15.73 8.62
CA LEU A 480 19.93 14.80 9.69
C LEU A 480 20.93 15.44 10.67
N GLU A 481 21.77 16.34 10.21
CA GLU A 481 22.74 17.09 11.02
C GLU A 481 22.13 18.36 11.62
N GLY A 482 20.88 18.71 11.23
CA GLY A 482 20.19 19.92 11.70
C GLY A 482 20.67 21.20 11.06
N GLU A 483 21.41 21.12 9.94
CA GLU A 483 21.99 22.25 9.24
C GLU A 483 21.01 22.87 8.25
N ALA A 484 20.95 24.20 8.25
CA ALA A 484 20.06 24.96 7.36
C ALA A 484 20.54 24.93 5.91
N GLU A 485 21.86 24.95 5.68
CA GLU A 485 22.49 24.99 4.37
C GLU A 485 23.20 23.67 4.04
N ILE A 486 23.37 23.40 2.76
CA ILE A 486 24.13 22.25 2.28
C ILE A 486 25.61 22.65 2.28
N GLY A 487 26.41 21.98 3.11
CA GLY A 487 27.86 22.17 3.18
C GLY A 487 28.65 21.17 2.33
N PRO A 488 29.97 21.39 2.16
CA PRO A 488 30.85 20.54 1.36
C PRO A 488 30.89 19.06 1.79
N MET A 489 30.80 18.79 3.09
CA MET A 489 30.77 17.43 3.63
C MET A 489 29.51 16.67 3.22
N HIS A 490 28.34 17.36 3.19
CA HIS A 490 27.08 16.77 2.76
C HIS A 490 27.12 16.37 1.27
N ILE A 491 27.73 17.22 0.41
CA ILE A 491 27.94 16.94 -1.00
C ILE A 491 28.90 15.76 -1.17
N ALA A 492 30.03 15.76 -0.45
CA ALA A 492 31.03 14.70 -0.54
C ALA A 492 30.43 13.33 -0.14
N GLU A 493 29.67 13.26 0.98
CA GLU A 493 28.97 12.04 1.39
C GLU A 493 27.92 11.62 0.33
N ALA A 494 27.14 12.54 -0.20
CA ALA A 494 26.12 12.24 -1.21
C ALA A 494 26.71 11.72 -2.53
N ILE A 495 27.89 12.22 -2.95
CA ILE A 495 28.61 11.74 -4.14
C ILE A 495 29.06 10.29 -3.93
N GLN A 496 29.51 9.89 -2.73
CA GLN A 496 29.93 8.52 -2.44
C GLN A 496 28.83 7.49 -2.75
N TYR A 497 27.57 7.82 -2.55
CA TYR A 497 26.44 6.94 -2.89
C TYR A 497 26.15 6.83 -4.39
N ARG A 498 26.97 7.47 -5.25
CA ARG A 498 26.90 7.39 -6.72
C ARG A 498 28.18 6.88 -7.37
N THR A 499 29.20 6.55 -6.56
CA THR A 499 30.52 6.08 -7.06
C THR A 499 30.49 4.64 -7.56
N TYR A 500 29.50 3.81 -7.20
CA TYR A 500 29.40 2.46 -7.72
C TYR A 500 29.14 2.48 -9.22
N ASP A 501 30.20 2.20 -10.00
CA ASP A 501 30.12 2.19 -11.47
C ASP A 501 29.83 0.77 -11.98
N PHE A 502 28.62 0.60 -12.53
CA PHE A 502 28.25 -0.62 -13.25
C PHE A 502 29.05 -0.79 -14.56
N ARG A 503 29.81 0.22 -15.00
CA ARG A 503 30.61 0.22 -16.24
C ARG A 503 32.08 -0.08 -15.98
N GLU A 504 32.66 0.45 -14.89
CA GLU A 504 34.06 0.23 -14.52
C GLU A 504 34.30 -1.11 -13.78
N SER A 505 33.23 -1.74 -13.29
CA SER A 505 33.31 -3.11 -12.75
C SER A 505 33.70 -4.13 -13.84
N ILE A 506 34.24 -3.68 -14.92
CA ILE A 506 34.58 -4.38 -16.15
C ILE A 506 35.98 -3.99 -16.58
#